data_48fd1b629eaeeec36c9692d2fe0f422e
#
_entry.id   48fd1b629eaeeec36c9692d2fe0f422e
#
_cell.length_a   1.000
_cell.length_b   1.000
_cell.length_c   1.000
_cell.angle_alpha   90.00
_cell.angle_beta   90.00
_cell.angle_gamma   90.00
#
_symmetry.space_group_name_H-M   'P 1'
#
loop_
_entity.id
_entity.type
_entity.pdbx_description
1 polymer ?
#
loop_
_entity_poly.entity_id
_entity_poly.type
_entity_poly.pdbx_seq_one_letter_code
_entity_poly.pdbx_strand_id
1 'polypeptide(L)'
;MLNKWALSLLLLSSSIFPRAISAADNLGVLGSKPKWDVLEHYQRTITRDEFAHLINDVYCTHGIPADLIKIDNDAAQIVTNRESDNVFTLRFAPDPDSKATVPRLWRPAKSLPPAKSDKPLAGLRVALDPGHLGGKWAKMEERWFQVGDSKPVTEGDLTLRVSRMLASRLRKLGATVLFVRNSTQPVTSKRPDDFKELARKILVKNGVPRPRDDVLNPKDPEKEGTIRFQSEILFYRYSEIRRRAVLVNTKLHPDLVICLHFNAEGWGDPSNPTLIDNNHLHLLVNGSYLQDELGLDDERFEMIRRLLSRAYDEELAIADTVATSMAKATGLPPYQYPTTLTTTKIGSSGYVYARNLLATRLYRCPVVYCEPYVMNSKDGFARIEAGDYEGTKEINGAQRKSIFREYADSVADGLRDYYSKTRGL
;
A
#
# COMPACT_ATOMS: atom_id res chain seq x y z
N MET A 1 7.22 -22.39 28.87
CA MET A 1 8.11 -21.30 28.41
C MET A 1 7.69 -20.99 26.99
N LEU A 2 6.81 -20.02 26.81
CA LEU A 2 6.31 -19.60 25.51
C LEU A 2 7.37 -18.74 24.82
N ASN A 3 7.71 -19.16 23.60
CA ASN A 3 8.75 -18.55 22.77
C ASN A 3 8.41 -17.08 22.44
N LYS A 4 9.10 -16.15 23.06
CA LYS A 4 8.99 -14.68 22.85
C LYS A 4 9.58 -14.20 21.50
N TRP A 5 10.02 -15.08 20.63
CA TRP A 5 10.76 -14.73 19.41
C TRP A 5 9.93 -14.74 18.12
N ALA A 6 8.70 -15.23 18.15
CA ALA A 6 7.84 -15.28 16.95
C ALA A 6 7.04 -13.99 16.67
N LEU A 7 7.15 -12.97 17.54
CA LEU A 7 6.32 -11.75 17.45
C LEU A 7 6.99 -10.57 16.74
N SER A 8 8.27 -10.67 16.36
CA SER A 8 9.08 -9.47 16.09
C SER A 8 9.08 -8.95 14.63
N LEU A 9 8.56 -9.65 13.63
CA LEU A 9 8.61 -9.17 12.25
C LEU A 9 7.24 -8.98 11.56
N LEU A 10 6.18 -9.59 12.05
CA LEU A 10 4.82 -9.32 11.59
C LEU A 10 4.23 -8.00 12.13
N LEU A 11 4.91 -7.41 13.12
CA LEU A 11 4.56 -6.12 13.75
C LEU A 11 5.20 -4.90 13.07
N LEU A 12 5.94 -5.07 11.98
CA LEU A 12 6.58 -3.96 11.26
C LEU A 12 5.61 -3.03 10.53
N SER A 13 4.33 -3.17 10.73
CA SER A 13 3.38 -2.34 10.01
C SER A 13 2.39 -1.54 10.82
N SER A 14 2.26 -1.67 12.12
CA SER A 14 1.20 -0.87 12.73
C SER A 14 1.20 -0.62 14.23
N SER A 15 2.06 -1.14 15.08
CA SER A 15 1.68 -1.01 16.49
C SER A 15 2.74 -0.83 17.56
N ILE A 16 4.01 -0.69 17.24
CA ILE A 16 5.04 -0.46 18.29
C ILE A 16 5.85 0.82 18.07
N PHE A 17 5.70 1.49 16.92
CA PHE A 17 6.26 2.83 16.82
C PHE A 17 5.27 3.81 17.45
N PRO A 18 5.69 4.52 18.51
CA PRO A 18 4.88 5.59 19.05
C PRO A 18 4.55 6.53 17.90
N ARG A 19 3.27 6.76 17.68
CA ARG A 19 2.80 7.70 16.66
C ARG A 19 3.33 9.07 17.02
N ALA A 20 4.23 9.55 16.19
CA ALA A 20 4.68 10.91 16.30
C ALA A 20 3.57 11.84 15.83
N ILE A 21 2.82 12.36 16.75
CA ILE A 21 1.90 13.46 16.53
C ILE A 21 2.71 14.75 16.56
N SER A 22 2.49 15.66 15.63
CA SER A 22 2.96 17.03 15.77
C SER A 22 2.32 17.64 17.04
N ALA A 23 3.11 18.26 17.88
CA ALA A 23 2.65 18.69 19.20
C ALA A 23 1.63 19.85 19.20
N ALA A 24 1.39 20.46 18.04
CA ALA A 24 0.51 21.61 17.86
C ALA A 24 -0.74 21.31 17.02
N ASP A 25 -0.71 20.24 16.22
CA ASP A 25 -1.83 19.88 15.35
C ASP A 25 -1.97 18.37 15.43
N ASN A 26 -3.09 17.82 15.76
CA ASN A 26 -3.38 16.38 15.84
C ASN A 26 -3.24 15.67 14.46
N LEU A 27 -2.03 15.65 13.93
CA LEU A 27 -1.69 15.17 12.59
C LEU A 27 -0.76 13.96 12.62
N GLY A 28 -0.89 13.12 11.61
CA GLY A 28 0.04 12.04 11.36
C GLY A 28 1.45 12.52 11.01
N VAL A 29 2.40 11.59 10.97
CA VAL A 29 3.82 11.89 10.71
C VAL A 29 3.98 12.55 9.34
N LEU A 30 4.61 13.73 9.31
CA LEU A 30 4.73 14.58 8.11
C LEU A 30 3.37 14.90 7.47
N GLY A 31 2.28 14.81 8.23
CA GLY A 31 0.94 15.22 7.81
C GLY A 31 0.84 16.73 7.62
N SER A 32 -0.19 17.16 6.96
CA SER A 32 -0.51 18.58 6.78
C SER A 32 -1.97 18.83 7.12
N LYS A 33 -2.26 20.03 7.63
CA LYS A 33 -3.63 20.43 7.98
C LYS A 33 -4.56 20.23 6.78
N PRO A 34 -5.64 19.45 6.94
CA PRO A 34 -6.59 19.19 5.87
C PRO A 34 -7.33 20.43 5.42
N LYS A 35 -7.67 20.47 4.13
CA LYS A 35 -8.59 21.46 3.55
C LYS A 35 -9.94 20.79 3.35
N TRP A 36 -10.79 20.82 4.36
CA TRP A 36 -12.10 20.16 4.35
C TRP A 36 -13.07 20.76 3.32
N ASP A 37 -12.92 22.03 2.97
CA ASP A 37 -13.69 22.71 1.95
C ASP A 37 -13.65 22.03 0.58
N VAL A 38 -12.56 21.33 0.24
CA VAL A 38 -12.49 20.57 -1.02
C VAL A 38 -13.49 19.40 -1.05
N LEU A 39 -14.04 18.96 0.08
CA LEU A 39 -15.05 17.92 0.14
C LEU A 39 -16.47 18.42 -0.16
N GLU A 40 -16.69 19.75 -0.22
CA GLU A 40 -17.98 20.32 -0.61
C GLU A 40 -18.44 19.87 -2.02
N HIS A 41 -17.48 19.54 -2.89
CA HIS A 41 -17.79 19.00 -4.22
C HIS A 41 -18.42 17.59 -4.20
N TYR A 42 -18.39 16.91 -3.04
CA TYR A 42 -18.97 15.58 -2.88
C TYR A 42 -20.36 15.57 -2.25
N GLN A 43 -20.96 16.73 -2.00
CA GLN A 43 -22.33 16.80 -1.47
C GLN A 43 -23.30 16.03 -2.37
N ARG A 44 -24.14 15.18 -1.77
CA ARG A 44 -25.15 14.35 -2.46
C ARG A 44 -24.60 13.39 -3.52
N THR A 45 -23.32 13.00 -3.45
CA THR A 45 -22.74 12.00 -4.37
C THR A 45 -22.87 10.56 -3.86
N ILE A 46 -23.37 10.39 -2.65
CA ILE A 46 -23.52 9.11 -1.98
C ILE A 46 -24.83 9.10 -1.17
N THR A 47 -25.51 7.95 -1.11
CA THR A 47 -26.65 7.76 -0.23
C THR A 47 -26.19 7.45 1.21
N ARG A 48 -27.09 7.58 2.19
CA ARG A 48 -26.84 7.22 3.59
C ARG A 48 -26.38 5.76 3.72
N ASP A 49 -27.08 4.85 3.06
CA ASP A 49 -26.83 3.41 3.20
C ASP A 49 -25.51 2.99 2.54
N GLU A 50 -25.18 3.57 1.37
CA GLU A 50 -23.86 3.37 0.74
C GLU A 50 -22.73 3.91 1.64
N PHE A 51 -22.90 5.08 2.24
CA PHE A 51 -21.91 5.65 3.15
C PHE A 51 -21.74 4.77 4.40
N ALA A 52 -22.85 4.36 5.02
CA ALA A 52 -22.83 3.51 6.19
C ALA A 52 -22.18 2.15 5.91
N HIS A 53 -22.52 1.53 4.76
CA HIS A 53 -21.89 0.28 4.31
C HIS A 53 -20.38 0.44 4.16
N LEU A 54 -19.92 1.42 3.39
CA LEU A 54 -18.49 1.62 3.18
C LEU A 54 -17.75 1.91 4.48
N ILE A 55 -18.31 2.75 5.33
CA ILE A 55 -17.64 3.12 6.58
C ILE A 55 -17.54 1.92 7.53
N ASN A 56 -18.61 1.15 7.70
CA ASN A 56 -18.65 0.03 8.66
C ASN A 56 -17.91 -1.22 8.16
N ASP A 57 -18.07 -1.55 6.87
CA ASP A 57 -17.65 -2.85 6.35
C ASP A 57 -16.30 -2.82 5.63
N VAL A 58 -15.78 -1.60 5.34
CA VAL A 58 -14.52 -1.43 4.61
C VAL A 58 -13.53 -0.54 5.37
N TYR A 59 -13.95 0.68 5.74
CA TYR A 59 -13.01 1.67 6.24
C TYR A 59 -12.83 1.62 7.76
N CYS A 60 -13.90 1.46 8.53
CA CYS A 60 -13.88 1.46 9.99
C CYS A 60 -14.38 0.13 10.57
N THR A 61 -13.87 -0.99 10.04
CA THR A 61 -14.29 -2.35 10.43
C THR A 61 -14.08 -2.68 11.91
N HIS A 62 -13.31 -1.86 12.62
CA HIS A 62 -13.07 -1.95 14.07
C HIS A 62 -13.91 -0.94 14.89
N GLY A 63 -14.95 -0.40 14.28
CA GLY A 63 -15.86 0.56 14.88
C GLY A 63 -15.50 2.02 14.55
N ILE A 64 -16.55 2.81 14.42
CA ILE A 64 -16.45 4.24 14.19
C ILE A 64 -16.31 4.93 15.56
N PRO A 65 -15.31 5.81 15.76
CA PRO A 65 -15.31 6.66 16.94
C PRO A 65 -16.52 7.59 16.91
N ALA A 66 -17.48 7.37 17.82
CA ALA A 66 -18.77 8.10 17.82
C ALA A 66 -18.62 9.60 18.07
N ASP A 67 -17.51 10.00 18.68
CA ASP A 67 -17.10 11.39 18.88
C ASP A 67 -16.52 12.05 17.62
N LEU A 68 -16.19 11.28 16.57
CA LEU A 68 -15.56 11.80 15.35
C LEU A 68 -16.47 11.79 14.13
N ILE A 69 -17.36 10.80 14.02
CA ILE A 69 -18.28 10.66 12.87
C ILE A 69 -19.65 10.23 13.37
N LYS A 70 -20.65 11.06 13.14
CA LYS A 70 -22.04 10.76 13.43
C LYS A 70 -22.82 10.69 12.12
N ILE A 71 -23.59 9.62 11.94
CA ILE A 71 -24.41 9.38 10.74
C ILE A 71 -25.89 9.58 11.14
N ASP A 72 -26.49 10.63 10.61
CA ASP A 72 -27.90 10.92 10.73
C ASP A 72 -28.66 10.46 9.46
N ASN A 73 -29.99 10.75 9.36
CA ASN A 73 -30.77 10.31 8.21
C ASN A 73 -30.36 11.00 6.91
N ASP A 74 -30.08 12.30 6.97
CA ASP A 74 -29.85 13.14 5.77
C ASP A 74 -28.39 13.55 5.59
N ALA A 75 -27.55 13.34 6.62
CA ALA A 75 -26.16 13.79 6.60
C ALA A 75 -25.26 13.00 7.53
N ALA A 76 -23.95 13.05 7.28
CA ALA A 76 -22.91 12.70 8.24
C ALA A 76 -22.25 13.97 8.78
N GLN A 77 -22.09 14.03 10.11
CA GLN A 77 -21.33 15.05 10.81
C GLN A 77 -19.92 14.49 11.09
N ILE A 78 -18.91 15.13 10.56
CA ILE A 78 -17.51 14.65 10.63
C ILE A 78 -16.68 15.73 11.31
N VAL A 79 -16.11 15.44 12.47
CA VAL A 79 -15.23 16.36 13.19
C VAL A 79 -14.00 16.66 12.33
N THR A 80 -13.71 17.94 12.11
CA THR A 80 -12.61 18.37 11.22
C THR A 80 -11.31 18.61 11.96
N ASN A 81 -11.41 18.91 13.25
CA ASN A 81 -10.28 19.10 14.15
C ASN A 81 -10.71 18.62 15.54
N ARG A 82 -9.97 17.68 16.12
CA ARG A 82 -10.28 17.10 17.43
C ARG A 82 -10.17 18.09 18.60
N GLU A 83 -9.46 19.20 18.40
CA GLU A 83 -9.31 20.25 19.42
C GLU A 83 -10.38 21.34 19.34
N SER A 84 -11.31 21.22 18.41
CA SER A 84 -12.40 22.17 18.20
C SER A 84 -13.72 21.45 17.87
N ASP A 85 -14.84 22.10 18.09
CA ASP A 85 -16.17 21.59 17.75
C ASP A 85 -16.53 21.75 16.25
N ASN A 86 -15.52 22.04 15.40
CA ASN A 86 -15.75 22.25 13.98
C ASN A 86 -16.05 20.92 13.29
N VAL A 87 -17.14 20.89 12.52
CA VAL A 87 -17.59 19.73 11.77
C VAL A 87 -17.71 20.04 10.28
N PHE A 88 -17.44 19.05 9.45
CA PHE A 88 -17.85 19.02 8.05
C PHE A 88 -19.14 18.23 7.95
N THR A 89 -20.17 18.83 7.36
CA THR A 89 -21.47 18.18 7.13
C THR A 89 -21.56 17.68 5.71
N LEU A 90 -21.52 16.34 5.55
CA LEU A 90 -21.76 15.66 4.28
C LEU A 90 -23.25 15.36 4.14
N ARG A 91 -23.96 16.03 3.24
CA ARG A 91 -25.36 15.75 2.92
C ARG A 91 -25.45 14.55 1.99
N PHE A 92 -26.34 13.62 2.30
CA PHE A 92 -26.60 12.43 1.47
C PHE A 92 -27.54 12.74 0.29
N ALA A 93 -27.42 11.96 -0.79
CA ALA A 93 -28.48 11.87 -1.77
C ALA A 93 -29.67 11.11 -1.16
N PRO A 94 -30.92 11.51 -1.37
CA PRO A 94 -32.08 10.84 -0.80
C PRO A 94 -32.26 9.41 -1.37
N ASP A 95 -31.85 9.18 -2.59
CA ASP A 95 -31.93 7.89 -3.28
C ASP A 95 -30.80 7.73 -4.32
N PRO A 96 -30.57 6.52 -4.86
CA PRO A 96 -29.51 6.25 -5.85
C PRO A 96 -29.63 7.04 -7.14
N ASP A 97 -30.86 7.37 -7.59
CA ASP A 97 -31.10 8.04 -8.88
C ASP A 97 -30.86 9.55 -8.81
N SER A 98 -30.98 10.13 -7.63
CA SER A 98 -30.76 11.57 -7.36
C SER A 98 -29.31 11.92 -7.01
N LYS A 99 -28.38 10.95 -7.07
CA LYS A 99 -26.97 11.22 -6.76
C LYS A 99 -26.34 12.20 -7.73
N ALA A 100 -25.65 13.19 -7.17
CA ALA A 100 -24.77 14.06 -7.95
C ALA A 100 -23.57 13.26 -8.51
N THR A 101 -23.00 13.77 -9.60
CA THR A 101 -21.80 13.16 -10.21
C THR A 101 -20.61 13.23 -9.27
N VAL A 102 -19.95 12.10 -9.04
CA VAL A 102 -18.74 12.03 -8.21
C VAL A 102 -17.57 12.70 -8.92
N PRO A 103 -16.96 13.74 -8.35
CA PRO A 103 -15.74 14.33 -8.91
C PRO A 103 -14.56 13.37 -8.75
N ARG A 104 -13.93 12.97 -9.85
CA ARG A 104 -12.80 12.06 -9.86
C ARG A 104 -11.62 12.63 -10.62
N LEU A 105 -10.40 12.32 -10.17
CA LEU A 105 -9.16 12.60 -10.89
C LEU A 105 -8.72 11.43 -11.78
N TRP A 106 -9.53 10.39 -11.86
CA TRP A 106 -9.29 9.15 -12.59
C TRP A 106 -10.55 8.73 -13.34
N ARG A 107 -10.42 7.88 -14.34
CA ARG A 107 -11.53 7.42 -15.18
C ARG A 107 -11.88 5.98 -14.84
N PRO A 108 -13.13 5.67 -14.45
CA PRO A 108 -13.60 4.29 -14.29
C PRO A 108 -13.45 3.49 -15.61
N ALA A 109 -13.31 2.17 -15.52
CA ALA A 109 -13.14 1.31 -16.68
C ALA A 109 -14.24 1.51 -17.76
N LYS A 110 -15.50 1.73 -17.33
CA LYS A 110 -16.64 2.00 -18.21
C LYS A 110 -16.58 3.37 -18.92
N SER A 111 -15.78 4.30 -18.42
CA SER A 111 -15.62 5.65 -18.98
C SER A 111 -14.39 5.77 -19.90
N LEU A 112 -13.63 4.70 -20.05
CA LEU A 112 -12.49 4.67 -20.97
C LEU A 112 -12.96 4.66 -22.44
N PRO A 113 -12.17 5.21 -23.39
CA PRO A 113 -12.48 5.13 -24.80
C PRO A 113 -12.66 3.68 -25.27
N PRO A 114 -13.45 3.42 -26.34
CA PRO A 114 -13.63 2.07 -26.87
C PRO A 114 -12.29 1.36 -27.11
N ALA A 115 -12.27 0.06 -26.88
CA ALA A 115 -11.10 -0.79 -27.09
C ALA A 115 -11.43 -1.99 -27.98
N LYS A 116 -10.39 -2.64 -28.49
CA LYS A 116 -10.51 -3.89 -29.23
C LYS A 116 -10.09 -5.06 -28.33
N SER A 117 -10.55 -6.27 -28.64
CA SER A 117 -10.24 -7.48 -27.87
C SER A 117 -8.74 -7.81 -27.81
N ASP A 118 -7.95 -7.44 -28.83
CA ASP A 118 -6.50 -7.59 -28.86
C ASP A 118 -5.76 -6.51 -28.02
N LYS A 119 -6.43 -5.39 -27.71
CA LYS A 119 -5.92 -4.28 -26.91
C LYS A 119 -6.92 -3.83 -25.84
N PRO A 120 -7.30 -4.71 -24.90
CA PRO A 120 -8.36 -4.43 -23.94
C PRO A 120 -8.03 -3.29 -22.96
N LEU A 121 -6.75 -2.92 -22.81
CA LEU A 121 -6.29 -1.82 -21.97
C LEU A 121 -6.09 -0.51 -22.75
N ALA A 122 -6.56 -0.42 -24.00
CA ALA A 122 -6.42 0.82 -24.78
C ALA A 122 -7.11 2.00 -24.08
N GLY A 123 -6.40 3.13 -23.99
CA GLY A 123 -6.84 4.33 -23.30
C GLY A 123 -6.64 4.36 -21.79
N LEU A 124 -6.33 3.23 -21.14
CA LEU A 124 -6.03 3.15 -19.73
C LEU A 124 -4.64 3.72 -19.42
N ARG A 125 -4.53 4.53 -18.39
CA ARG A 125 -3.27 5.05 -17.84
C ARG A 125 -2.95 4.30 -16.53
N VAL A 126 -1.92 3.44 -16.55
CA VAL A 126 -1.49 2.68 -15.37
C VAL A 126 -0.16 3.25 -14.87
N ALA A 127 -0.08 3.61 -13.61
CA ALA A 127 1.18 3.90 -12.96
C ALA A 127 1.67 2.67 -12.20
N LEU A 128 2.93 2.29 -12.41
CA LEU A 128 3.60 1.24 -11.67
C LEU A 128 4.44 1.86 -10.57
N ASP A 129 4.20 1.43 -9.33
CA ASP A 129 4.92 1.86 -8.15
C ASP A 129 5.73 0.67 -7.58
N PRO A 130 7.00 0.51 -8.00
CA PRO A 130 7.88 -0.48 -7.40
C PRO A 130 8.09 -0.17 -5.92
N GLY A 131 7.72 -1.10 -5.05
CA GLY A 131 7.87 -0.96 -3.61
C GLY A 131 9.33 -0.80 -3.21
N HIS A 132 9.54 -0.21 -2.06
CA HIS A 132 10.85 0.05 -1.44
C HIS A 132 11.85 0.81 -2.32
N LEU A 133 13.05 1.04 -1.79
CA LEU A 133 14.21 1.52 -2.51
C LEU A 133 15.18 0.36 -2.69
N GLY A 134 15.87 0.30 -3.81
CA GLY A 134 16.85 -0.76 -4.06
C GLY A 134 18.29 -0.29 -3.87
N GLY A 135 19.23 -1.12 -4.29
CA GLY A 135 20.65 -0.84 -4.26
C GLY A 135 21.15 -0.48 -2.85
N LYS A 136 21.90 0.61 -2.73
CA LYS A 136 22.49 1.04 -1.44
C LYS A 136 21.49 1.38 -0.34
N TRP A 137 20.22 1.66 -0.71
CA TRP A 137 19.17 2.06 0.25
C TRP A 137 18.50 0.87 0.94
N ALA A 138 18.59 -0.32 0.34
CA ALA A 138 17.87 -1.50 0.83
C ALA A 138 18.24 -1.93 2.26
N LYS A 139 19.51 -1.74 2.66
CA LYS A 139 19.96 -2.03 4.04
C LYS A 139 19.33 -1.07 5.05
N MET A 140 19.23 0.22 4.70
CA MET A 140 18.60 1.23 5.55
C MET A 140 17.11 0.96 5.76
N GLU A 141 16.41 0.49 4.73
CA GLU A 141 14.99 0.13 4.82
C GLU A 141 14.75 -1.21 5.49
N GLU A 142 15.82 -1.94 5.89
CA GLU A 142 15.73 -3.32 6.38
C GLU A 142 15.02 -4.26 5.38
N ARG A 143 15.26 -4.02 4.07
CA ARG A 143 14.75 -4.82 2.95
C ARG A 143 15.90 -5.46 2.16
N TRP A 144 16.83 -6.02 2.93
CA TRP A 144 18.04 -6.65 2.45
C TRP A 144 18.40 -7.87 3.29
N PHE A 145 18.75 -8.96 2.64
CA PHE A 145 19.42 -10.10 3.28
C PHE A 145 20.34 -10.83 2.28
N GLN A 146 21.25 -11.64 2.79
CA GLN A 146 22.17 -12.44 1.98
C GLN A 146 22.39 -13.80 2.62
N VAL A 147 22.27 -14.88 1.81
CA VAL A 147 22.49 -16.26 2.24
C VAL A 147 23.88 -16.68 1.79
N GLY A 148 24.81 -16.88 2.72
CA GLY A 148 26.20 -17.25 2.40
C GLY A 148 26.83 -16.32 1.36
N ASP A 149 27.40 -16.90 0.33
CA ASP A 149 28.04 -16.16 -0.79
C ASP A 149 27.09 -15.79 -1.93
N SER A 150 25.76 -15.98 -1.75
CA SER A 150 24.77 -15.60 -2.76
C SER A 150 24.75 -14.09 -3.02
N LYS A 151 24.13 -13.68 -4.12
CA LYS A 151 23.84 -12.26 -4.33
C LYS A 151 22.85 -11.77 -3.27
N PRO A 152 23.02 -10.53 -2.77
CA PRO A 152 22.05 -9.97 -1.86
C PRO A 152 20.63 -9.91 -2.47
N VAL A 153 19.65 -10.31 -1.68
CA VAL A 153 18.24 -10.12 -2.01
C VAL A 153 17.81 -8.75 -1.50
N THR A 154 17.31 -7.92 -2.39
CA THR A 154 16.90 -6.54 -2.11
C THR A 154 15.53 -6.30 -2.73
N GLU A 155 14.49 -6.13 -1.90
CA GLU A 155 13.12 -6.04 -2.39
C GLU A 155 12.93 -4.94 -3.45
N GLY A 156 13.51 -3.76 -3.23
CA GLY A 156 13.37 -2.65 -4.16
C GLY A 156 13.98 -2.87 -5.55
N ASP A 157 14.97 -3.77 -5.69
CA ASP A 157 15.52 -4.17 -7.00
C ASP A 157 14.64 -5.21 -7.66
N LEU A 158 14.08 -6.17 -6.88
CA LEU A 158 13.15 -7.19 -7.40
C LEU A 158 11.89 -6.54 -7.97
N THR A 159 11.27 -5.63 -7.20
CA THR A 159 10.03 -4.93 -7.59
C THR A 159 10.24 -4.05 -8.81
N LEU A 160 11.40 -3.39 -8.92
CA LEU A 160 11.75 -2.60 -10.10
C LEU A 160 11.91 -3.49 -11.34
N ARG A 161 12.49 -4.68 -11.20
CA ARG A 161 12.61 -5.67 -12.30
C ARG A 161 11.23 -6.12 -12.78
N VAL A 162 10.35 -6.53 -11.85
CA VAL A 162 8.96 -6.92 -12.17
C VAL A 162 8.22 -5.78 -12.86
N SER A 163 8.34 -4.55 -12.35
CA SER A 163 7.68 -3.37 -12.94
C SER A 163 8.05 -3.16 -14.41
N ARG A 164 9.33 -3.32 -14.75
CA ARG A 164 9.79 -3.16 -16.13
C ARG A 164 9.23 -4.25 -17.06
N MET A 165 9.13 -5.49 -16.57
CA MET A 165 8.53 -6.59 -17.31
C MET A 165 7.03 -6.39 -17.49
N LEU A 166 6.33 -6.02 -16.42
CA LEU A 166 4.90 -5.74 -16.45
C LEU A 166 4.59 -4.58 -17.40
N ALA A 167 5.40 -3.52 -17.39
CA ALA A 167 5.22 -2.39 -18.30
C ALA A 167 5.21 -2.80 -19.78
N SER A 168 6.12 -3.71 -20.18
CA SER A 168 6.15 -4.24 -21.54
C SER A 168 4.84 -4.96 -21.91
N ARG A 169 4.31 -5.78 -20.98
CA ARG A 169 3.07 -6.54 -21.18
C ARG A 169 1.85 -5.63 -21.29
N LEU A 170 1.71 -4.69 -20.37
CA LEU A 170 0.59 -3.75 -20.36
C LEU A 170 0.56 -2.85 -21.61
N ARG A 171 1.73 -2.42 -22.10
CA ARG A 171 1.82 -1.67 -23.37
C ARG A 171 1.36 -2.50 -24.56
N LYS A 172 1.71 -3.79 -24.62
CA LYS A 172 1.22 -4.71 -25.66
C LYS A 172 -0.30 -4.85 -25.63
N LEU A 173 -0.90 -4.81 -24.43
CA LEU A 173 -2.36 -4.81 -24.25
C LEU A 173 -3.02 -3.43 -24.48
N GLY A 174 -2.24 -2.41 -24.83
CA GLY A 174 -2.74 -1.08 -25.22
C GLY A 174 -2.70 -0.01 -24.12
N ALA A 175 -2.22 -0.30 -22.92
CA ALA A 175 -2.15 0.69 -21.84
C ALA A 175 -1.03 1.73 -22.05
N THR A 176 -1.27 2.96 -21.59
CA THR A 176 -0.23 3.94 -21.34
C THR A 176 0.37 3.65 -19.96
N VAL A 177 1.64 3.25 -19.92
CA VAL A 177 2.33 2.88 -18.67
C VAL A 177 3.25 3.98 -18.20
N LEU A 178 3.04 4.41 -16.98
CA LEU A 178 3.79 5.41 -16.24
C LEU A 178 4.57 4.74 -15.10
N PHE A 179 5.64 5.36 -14.64
CA PHE A 179 6.39 4.87 -13.49
C PHE A 179 6.40 5.92 -12.37
N VAL A 180 6.02 5.51 -11.17
CA VAL A 180 6.19 6.33 -9.96
C VAL A 180 7.69 6.40 -9.62
N ARG A 181 8.38 5.27 -9.75
CA ARG A 181 9.84 5.15 -9.61
C ARG A 181 10.37 4.21 -10.71
N ASN A 182 11.42 4.60 -11.42
CA ASN A 182 12.02 3.81 -12.51
C ASN A 182 13.50 3.46 -12.29
N SER A 183 14.04 3.79 -11.13
CA SER A 183 15.41 3.52 -10.70
C SER A 183 15.45 3.12 -9.23
N THR A 184 16.63 2.77 -8.71
CA THR A 184 16.84 2.50 -7.27
C THR A 184 16.93 3.77 -6.42
N GLN A 185 16.90 4.96 -7.04
CA GLN A 185 16.98 6.22 -6.32
C GLN A 185 15.61 6.63 -5.75
N PRO A 186 15.58 7.31 -4.61
CA PRO A 186 14.35 7.88 -4.05
C PRO A 186 13.77 8.96 -4.95
N VAL A 187 12.45 9.08 -4.94
CA VAL A 187 11.70 10.14 -5.64
C VAL A 187 11.77 11.46 -4.86
N THR A 188 11.86 11.36 -3.53
CA THR A 188 12.07 12.54 -2.68
C THR A 188 13.49 13.09 -2.82
N SER A 189 13.63 14.42 -2.83
CA SER A 189 14.93 15.09 -2.72
C SER A 189 15.49 15.11 -1.30
N LYS A 190 14.67 14.79 -0.30
CA LYS A 190 15.07 14.71 1.10
C LYS A 190 16.02 13.55 1.35
N ARG A 191 16.77 13.64 2.46
CA ARG A 191 17.70 12.61 2.94
C ARG A 191 17.49 12.42 4.45
N PRO A 192 17.96 11.32 5.07
CA PRO A 192 17.81 11.11 6.51
C PRO A 192 18.27 12.31 7.36
N ASP A 193 19.37 12.93 6.98
CA ASP A 193 19.91 14.09 7.72
C ASP A 193 18.95 15.28 7.79
N ASP A 194 18.08 15.45 6.80
CA ASP A 194 17.05 16.50 6.81
C ASP A 194 16.01 16.31 7.95
N PHE A 195 15.97 15.15 8.57
CA PHE A 195 14.98 14.77 9.57
C PHE A 195 15.53 14.62 10.98
N LYS A 196 16.84 14.81 11.22
CA LYS A 196 17.47 14.57 12.54
C LYS A 196 16.81 15.36 13.66
N GLU A 197 16.52 16.64 13.43
CA GLU A 197 15.89 17.49 14.44
C GLU A 197 14.44 17.04 14.75
N LEU A 198 13.68 16.67 13.71
CA LEU A 198 12.34 16.13 13.89
C LEU A 198 12.39 14.77 14.61
N ALA A 199 13.31 13.89 14.22
CA ALA A 199 13.51 12.61 14.86
C ALA A 199 13.79 12.76 16.37
N ARG A 200 14.68 13.71 16.75
CA ARG A 200 14.95 14.03 18.14
C ARG A 200 13.70 14.45 18.90
N LYS A 201 12.90 15.37 18.34
CA LYS A 201 11.64 15.83 18.95
C LYS A 201 10.64 14.68 19.14
N ILE A 202 10.51 13.81 18.15
CA ILE A 202 9.64 12.63 18.20
C ILE A 202 10.09 11.70 19.34
N LEU A 203 11.36 11.37 19.41
CA LEU A 203 11.92 10.48 20.43
C LEU A 203 11.73 11.04 21.86
N VAL A 204 12.00 12.33 22.05
CA VAL A 204 11.79 12.98 23.35
C VAL A 204 10.32 12.91 23.76
N LYS A 205 9.41 13.23 22.84
CA LYS A 205 7.95 13.14 23.08
C LYS A 205 7.52 11.72 23.44
N ASN A 206 8.16 10.72 22.86
CA ASN A 206 7.87 9.30 23.06
C ASN A 206 8.59 8.69 24.26
N GLY A 207 9.12 9.50 25.16
CA GLY A 207 9.71 9.05 26.42
C GLY A 207 11.18 8.65 26.33
N VAL A 208 11.90 9.07 25.29
CA VAL A 208 13.37 8.94 25.17
C VAL A 208 13.99 10.33 25.37
N PRO A 209 14.20 10.79 26.60
CA PRO A 209 14.55 12.20 26.88
C PRO A 209 15.95 12.61 26.38
N ARG A 210 16.85 11.63 26.21
CA ARG A 210 18.22 11.83 25.72
C ARG A 210 18.53 10.78 24.64
N PRO A 211 17.94 10.89 23.41
CA PRO A 211 18.17 9.92 22.36
C PRO A 211 19.62 10.00 21.88
N ARG A 212 20.23 8.83 21.66
CA ARG A 212 21.56 8.73 21.05
C ARG A 212 21.49 9.17 19.59
N ASP A 213 22.59 9.70 19.07
CA ASP A 213 22.66 10.11 17.67
C ASP A 213 22.68 8.92 16.72
N ASP A 214 23.53 7.91 16.99
CA ASP A 214 23.78 6.78 16.09
C ASP A 214 23.47 5.41 16.70
N VAL A 215 23.25 4.44 15.82
CA VAL A 215 23.16 3.02 16.10
C VAL A 215 24.57 2.47 16.36
N LEU A 216 24.79 1.75 17.46
CA LEU A 216 26.10 1.22 17.83
C LEU A 216 26.59 0.10 16.88
N ASN A 217 25.68 -0.78 16.48
CA ASN A 217 25.95 -1.89 15.57
C ASN A 217 24.62 -2.44 15.01
N PRO A 218 24.63 -3.31 14.01
CA PRO A 218 23.40 -3.86 13.39
C PRO A 218 22.46 -4.61 14.35
N LYS A 219 22.99 -5.11 15.50
CA LYS A 219 22.23 -5.84 16.52
C LYS A 219 21.93 -4.98 17.75
N ASP A 220 22.09 -3.68 17.67
CA ASP A 220 21.80 -2.75 18.76
C ASP A 220 20.34 -2.87 19.21
N PRO A 221 20.04 -3.36 20.44
CA PRO A 221 18.68 -3.54 20.91
C PRO A 221 17.91 -2.23 21.08
N GLU A 222 18.62 -1.11 21.17
CA GLU A 222 18.06 0.22 21.36
C GLU A 222 18.10 1.05 20.07
N LYS A 223 18.38 0.44 18.91
CA LYS A 223 18.49 1.16 17.62
C LYS A 223 17.28 2.05 17.32
N GLU A 224 16.08 1.58 17.68
CA GLU A 224 14.83 2.30 17.45
C GLU A 224 14.72 3.62 18.24
N GLY A 225 15.43 3.72 19.36
CA GLY A 225 15.55 4.93 20.18
C GLY A 225 16.63 5.90 19.70
N THR A 226 17.25 5.68 18.54
CA THR A 226 18.30 6.55 18.01
C THR A 226 17.76 7.56 17.00
N ILE A 227 18.40 8.73 16.96
CA ILE A 227 18.05 9.80 16.00
C ILE A 227 18.26 9.33 14.57
N ARG A 228 19.35 8.60 14.32
CA ARG A 228 19.63 8.05 12.99
C ARG A 228 18.52 7.14 12.50
N PHE A 229 18.13 6.13 13.29
CA PHE A 229 17.09 5.18 12.88
C PHE A 229 15.74 5.88 12.62
N GLN A 230 15.34 6.79 13.53
CA GLN A 230 14.10 7.56 13.34
C GLN A 230 14.17 8.49 12.12
N SER A 231 15.34 9.10 11.84
CA SER A 231 15.56 9.93 10.65
C SER A 231 15.44 9.11 9.36
N GLU A 232 15.99 7.90 9.35
CA GLU A 232 15.89 6.97 8.22
C GLU A 232 14.43 6.58 7.97
N ILE A 233 13.65 6.25 9.03
CA ILE A 233 12.20 5.98 8.92
C ILE A 233 11.44 7.19 8.37
N LEU A 234 11.69 8.40 8.88
CA LEU A 234 11.06 9.62 8.38
C LEU A 234 11.35 9.85 6.89
N PHE A 235 12.54 9.52 6.45
CA PHE A 235 12.95 9.63 5.06
C PHE A 235 12.22 8.61 4.18
N TYR A 236 12.44 7.29 4.38
CA TYR A 236 11.97 6.29 3.41
C TYR A 236 10.49 5.95 3.56
N ARG A 237 9.97 5.92 4.80
CA ARG A 237 8.60 5.49 5.06
C ARG A 237 7.58 6.61 4.89
N TYR A 238 7.95 7.85 5.24
CA TYR A 238 7.01 8.96 5.20
C TYR A 238 7.30 9.94 4.05
N SER A 239 8.51 10.52 4.01
CA SER A 239 8.84 11.52 3.00
C SER A 239 8.84 10.97 1.57
N GLU A 240 9.41 9.79 1.38
CA GLU A 240 9.43 9.13 0.07
C GLU A 240 8.02 8.80 -0.42
N ILE A 241 7.17 8.16 0.42
CA ILE A 241 5.82 7.77 0.01
C ILE A 241 4.93 9.01 -0.21
N ARG A 242 5.04 10.04 0.63
CA ARG A 242 4.33 11.31 0.41
C ARG A 242 4.78 11.98 -0.89
N ARG A 243 6.08 11.94 -1.24
CA ARG A 243 6.57 12.49 -2.50
C ARG A 243 6.07 11.70 -3.71
N ARG A 244 6.00 10.37 -3.61
CA ARG A 244 5.37 9.51 -4.65
C ARG A 244 3.90 9.90 -4.83
N ALA A 245 3.17 10.12 -3.75
CA ALA A 245 1.77 10.55 -3.82
C ALA A 245 1.62 11.93 -4.51
N VAL A 246 2.48 12.89 -4.21
CA VAL A 246 2.49 14.17 -4.93
C VAL A 246 2.73 13.95 -6.43
N LEU A 247 3.69 13.11 -6.81
CA LEU A 247 3.98 12.81 -8.21
C LEU A 247 2.77 12.17 -8.91
N VAL A 248 2.16 11.15 -8.31
CA VAL A 248 0.98 10.45 -8.84
C VAL A 248 -0.18 11.43 -9.03
N ASN A 249 -0.48 12.22 -8.01
CA ASN A 249 -1.68 13.05 -7.96
C ASN A 249 -1.58 14.35 -8.78
N THR A 250 -0.35 14.85 -9.06
CA THR A 250 -0.16 16.17 -9.69
C THR A 250 0.58 16.14 -11.03
N LYS A 251 1.19 15.02 -11.39
CA LYS A 251 1.98 14.89 -12.64
C LYS A 251 1.57 13.70 -13.48
N LEU A 252 1.39 12.54 -12.86
CA LEU A 252 1.12 11.31 -13.61
C LEU A 252 -0.36 11.17 -13.96
N HIS A 253 -1.27 11.53 -13.05
CA HIS A 253 -2.72 11.41 -13.21
C HIS A 253 -3.15 10.07 -13.81
N PRO A 254 -2.80 8.91 -13.19
CA PRO A 254 -3.20 7.61 -13.70
C PRO A 254 -4.66 7.29 -13.39
N ASP A 255 -5.24 6.35 -14.12
CA ASP A 255 -6.54 5.76 -13.80
C ASP A 255 -6.41 4.64 -12.75
N LEU A 256 -5.21 4.03 -12.65
CA LEU A 256 -4.90 2.94 -11.73
C LEU A 256 -3.43 2.99 -11.34
N VAL A 257 -3.15 2.75 -10.06
CA VAL A 257 -1.79 2.46 -9.56
C VAL A 257 -1.69 0.99 -9.19
N ILE A 258 -0.64 0.32 -9.64
CA ILE A 258 -0.25 -1.02 -9.17
C ILE A 258 1.03 -0.87 -8.36
N CYS A 259 0.93 -1.08 -7.05
CA CYS A 259 2.08 -1.19 -6.16
C CYS A 259 2.58 -2.63 -6.19
N LEU A 260 3.86 -2.82 -6.46
CA LEU A 260 4.48 -4.12 -6.60
C LEU A 260 5.44 -4.35 -5.44
N HIS A 261 5.22 -5.41 -4.69
CA HIS A 261 6.02 -5.82 -3.54
C HIS A 261 6.36 -7.30 -3.61
N PHE A 262 7.24 -7.74 -2.75
CA PHE A 262 7.46 -9.13 -2.37
C PHE A 262 7.30 -9.23 -0.88
N ASN A 263 6.62 -10.27 -0.41
CA ASN A 263 6.48 -10.47 1.01
C ASN A 263 7.77 -11.02 1.63
N ALA A 264 7.85 -10.92 2.93
CA ALA A 264 8.92 -11.48 3.73
C ALA A 264 8.41 -11.87 5.11
N GLU A 265 8.96 -12.94 5.66
CA GLU A 265 8.79 -13.27 7.07
C GLU A 265 10.11 -13.08 7.82
N GLY A 266 10.06 -13.18 9.15
CA GLY A 266 11.22 -12.96 10.00
C GLY A 266 12.42 -13.81 9.61
N TRP A 267 13.46 -13.19 9.07
CA TRP A 267 14.69 -13.87 8.70
C TRP A 267 15.81 -13.81 9.76
N GLY A 268 15.61 -13.05 10.84
CA GLY A 268 16.61 -12.88 11.89
C GLY A 268 17.79 -12.01 11.46
N ASP A 269 19.00 -12.52 11.53
CA ASP A 269 20.21 -11.80 11.09
C ASP A 269 20.27 -11.70 9.56
N PRO A 270 20.27 -10.50 8.98
CA PRO A 270 20.29 -10.33 7.51
C PRO A 270 21.55 -10.89 6.82
N SER A 271 22.65 -11.06 7.57
CA SER A 271 23.89 -11.66 7.05
C SER A 271 23.95 -13.18 7.21
N ASN A 272 23.03 -13.75 7.99
CA ASN A 272 22.83 -15.18 8.16
C ASN A 272 21.34 -15.49 8.34
N PRO A 273 20.51 -15.24 7.31
CA PRO A 273 19.07 -15.29 7.41
C PRO A 273 18.55 -16.71 7.54
N THR A 274 17.46 -16.88 8.28
CA THR A 274 16.70 -18.11 8.31
C THR A 274 15.77 -18.19 7.10
N LEU A 275 15.93 -19.23 6.28
CA LEU A 275 14.97 -19.57 5.24
C LEU A 275 13.84 -20.42 5.82
N ILE A 276 12.60 -20.13 5.44
CA ILE A 276 11.39 -20.79 5.92
C ILE A 276 10.71 -21.59 4.80
N ASP A 277 9.77 -22.46 5.15
CA ASP A 277 8.99 -23.22 4.17
C ASP A 277 7.72 -22.49 3.71
N ASN A 278 7.26 -21.49 4.48
CA ASN A 278 6.03 -20.78 4.20
C ASN A 278 6.19 -19.86 2.98
N ASN A 279 5.26 -19.96 2.04
CA ASN A 279 5.19 -19.09 0.86
C ASN A 279 3.71 -18.83 0.54
N HIS A 280 3.33 -17.58 0.25
CA HIS A 280 1.95 -17.18 0.12
C HIS A 280 1.79 -15.92 -0.74
N LEU A 281 0.56 -15.53 -0.96
CA LEU A 281 0.15 -14.41 -1.77
C LEU A 281 -1.01 -13.69 -1.10
N HIS A 282 -1.01 -12.36 -1.13
CA HIS A 282 -2.19 -11.54 -0.87
C HIS A 282 -2.13 -10.20 -1.62
N LEU A 283 -3.27 -9.56 -1.73
CA LEU A 283 -3.40 -8.22 -2.28
C LEU A 283 -4.06 -7.30 -1.26
N LEU A 284 -3.69 -6.03 -1.31
CA LEU A 284 -4.24 -5.03 -0.39
C LEU A 284 -4.91 -3.90 -1.16
N VAL A 285 -6.03 -3.44 -0.62
CA VAL A 285 -6.68 -2.18 -1.00
C VAL A 285 -6.85 -1.31 0.24
N ASN A 286 -7.21 -0.03 0.05
CA ASN A 286 -7.36 0.88 1.18
C ASN A 286 -8.60 0.56 2.02
N GLY A 287 -8.46 0.58 3.34
CA GLY A 287 -9.53 0.33 4.31
C GLY A 287 -9.01 -0.11 5.67
N SER A 288 -9.88 -0.61 6.53
CA SER A 288 -9.56 -1.15 7.87
C SER A 288 -8.71 -0.20 8.71
N TYR A 289 -9.21 1.04 8.88
CA TYR A 289 -8.56 2.05 9.71
C TYR A 289 -8.76 1.74 11.20
N LEU A 290 -7.71 1.94 11.98
CA LEU A 290 -7.79 1.87 13.43
C LEU A 290 -8.40 3.14 14.01
N GLN A 291 -9.05 3.03 15.17
CA GLN A 291 -9.64 4.19 15.86
C GLN A 291 -8.63 5.30 16.13
N ASP A 292 -7.41 4.91 16.51
CA ASP A 292 -6.33 5.90 16.70
C ASP A 292 -5.90 6.58 15.40
N GLU A 293 -5.94 5.90 14.26
CA GLU A 293 -5.66 6.49 12.95
C GLU A 293 -6.72 7.52 12.58
N LEU A 294 -7.97 7.20 12.87
CA LEU A 294 -9.09 8.14 12.71
C LEU A 294 -9.02 9.32 13.69
N GLY A 295 -8.36 9.14 14.83
CA GLY A 295 -8.04 10.20 15.76
C GLY A 295 -7.18 11.32 15.15
N LEU A 296 -6.38 11.04 14.11
CA LEU A 296 -5.56 12.02 13.41
C LEU A 296 -6.38 12.74 12.33
N ASP A 297 -6.35 14.06 12.34
CA ASP A 297 -7.23 14.89 11.48
C ASP A 297 -6.94 14.69 9.99
N ASP A 298 -5.66 14.57 9.60
CA ASP A 298 -5.27 14.32 8.21
C ASP A 298 -5.61 12.89 7.76
N GLU A 299 -5.48 11.89 8.62
CA GLU A 299 -5.82 10.52 8.28
C GLU A 299 -7.33 10.32 8.13
N ARG A 300 -8.12 10.92 9.05
CA ARG A 300 -9.59 10.93 8.94
C ARG A 300 -10.07 11.65 7.67
N PHE A 301 -9.48 12.80 7.36
CA PHE A 301 -9.77 13.53 6.11
C PHE A 301 -9.46 12.68 4.87
N GLU A 302 -8.29 12.04 4.81
CA GLU A 302 -7.88 11.22 3.69
C GLU A 302 -8.79 10.00 3.53
N MET A 303 -9.20 9.35 4.63
CA MET A 303 -10.17 8.26 4.61
C MET A 303 -11.50 8.71 4.00
N ILE A 304 -12.10 9.81 4.50
CA ILE A 304 -13.37 10.33 3.98
C ILE A 304 -13.24 10.67 2.49
N ARG A 305 -12.17 11.33 2.09
CA ARG A 305 -11.92 11.63 0.67
C ARG A 305 -11.83 10.37 -0.18
N ARG A 306 -11.14 9.32 0.29
CA ARG A 306 -11.06 8.02 -0.40
C ARG A 306 -12.43 7.40 -0.56
N LEU A 307 -13.22 7.33 0.50
CA LEU A 307 -14.58 6.83 0.48
C LEU A 307 -15.44 7.59 -0.55
N LEU A 308 -15.43 8.92 -0.49
CA LEU A 308 -16.25 9.77 -1.37
C LEU A 308 -15.83 9.70 -2.84
N SER A 309 -14.55 9.49 -3.13
CA SER A 309 -14.06 9.29 -4.52
C SER A 309 -14.57 8.01 -5.17
N ARG A 310 -15.16 7.09 -4.39
CA ARG A 310 -15.68 5.78 -4.85
C ARG A 310 -14.62 4.93 -5.54
N ALA A 311 -13.34 5.07 -5.13
CA ALA A 311 -12.25 4.28 -5.70
C ALA A 311 -12.33 2.81 -5.30
N TYR A 312 -12.89 2.50 -4.12
CA TYR A 312 -12.99 1.16 -3.57
C TYR A 312 -13.68 0.16 -4.52
N ASP A 313 -14.79 0.56 -5.15
CA ASP A 313 -15.55 -0.33 -6.03
C ASP A 313 -14.69 -0.85 -7.19
N GLU A 314 -13.86 0.01 -7.77
CA GLU A 314 -12.92 -0.33 -8.84
C GLU A 314 -11.71 -1.11 -8.30
N GLU A 315 -11.17 -0.70 -7.14
CA GLU A 315 -10.04 -1.37 -6.49
C GLU A 315 -10.32 -2.82 -6.15
N LEU A 316 -11.46 -3.08 -5.51
CA LEU A 316 -11.84 -4.43 -5.11
C LEU A 316 -12.02 -5.33 -6.33
N ALA A 317 -12.74 -4.87 -7.35
CA ALA A 317 -13.00 -5.67 -8.54
C ALA A 317 -11.70 -5.99 -9.33
N ILE A 318 -10.78 -5.04 -9.42
CA ILE A 318 -9.46 -5.25 -10.02
C ILE A 318 -8.64 -6.21 -9.14
N ALA A 319 -8.57 -5.95 -7.82
CA ALA A 319 -7.78 -6.76 -6.90
C ALA A 319 -8.22 -8.23 -6.88
N ASP A 320 -9.52 -8.50 -6.84
CA ASP A 320 -10.05 -9.87 -6.88
C ASP A 320 -9.69 -10.60 -8.19
N THR A 321 -9.79 -9.89 -9.32
CA THR A 321 -9.47 -10.49 -10.63
C THR A 321 -7.96 -10.75 -10.77
N VAL A 322 -7.12 -9.79 -10.34
CA VAL A 322 -5.66 -9.94 -10.33
C VAL A 322 -5.24 -11.04 -9.35
N ALA A 323 -5.82 -11.09 -8.15
CA ALA A 323 -5.53 -12.12 -7.16
C ALA A 323 -5.86 -13.53 -7.68
N THR A 324 -7.01 -13.68 -8.34
CA THR A 324 -7.42 -14.95 -8.96
C THR A 324 -6.43 -15.39 -10.05
N SER A 325 -6.01 -14.46 -10.90
CA SER A 325 -5.01 -14.72 -11.94
C SER A 325 -3.67 -15.13 -11.34
N MET A 326 -3.21 -14.40 -10.30
CA MET A 326 -1.97 -14.70 -9.60
C MET A 326 -2.02 -16.05 -8.88
N ALA A 327 -3.10 -16.36 -8.17
CA ALA A 327 -3.28 -17.63 -7.48
C ALA A 327 -3.23 -18.81 -8.47
N LYS A 328 -3.90 -18.67 -9.63
CA LYS A 328 -3.87 -19.68 -10.69
C LYS A 328 -2.47 -19.87 -11.28
N ALA A 329 -1.72 -18.79 -11.49
CA ALA A 329 -0.38 -18.86 -12.10
C ALA A 329 0.67 -19.42 -11.14
N THR A 330 0.60 -19.03 -9.86
CA THR A 330 1.65 -19.35 -8.87
C THR A 330 1.38 -20.61 -8.06
N GLY A 331 0.11 -20.98 -7.89
CA GLY A 331 -0.33 -22.04 -6.97
C GLY A 331 -0.14 -21.68 -5.48
N LEU A 332 0.19 -20.42 -5.16
CA LEU A 332 0.41 -19.99 -3.78
C LEU A 332 -0.90 -19.92 -3.00
N PRO A 333 -0.91 -20.36 -1.72
CA PRO A 333 -2.05 -20.19 -0.85
C PRO A 333 -2.24 -18.71 -0.46
N PRO A 334 -3.45 -18.32 -0.01
CA PRO A 334 -3.66 -17.00 0.54
C PRO A 334 -2.92 -16.83 1.87
N TYR A 335 -2.35 -15.64 2.07
CA TYR A 335 -1.79 -15.27 3.36
C TYR A 335 -2.88 -15.26 4.44
N GLN A 336 -2.57 -15.78 5.62
CA GLN A 336 -3.46 -15.74 6.77
C GLN A 336 -2.88 -14.78 7.81
N TYR A 337 -3.50 -13.62 7.98
CA TYR A 337 -3.08 -12.68 9.00
C TYR A 337 -3.31 -13.29 10.39
N PRO A 338 -2.31 -13.26 11.27
CA PRO A 338 -2.42 -13.84 12.62
C PRO A 338 -3.36 -13.05 13.53
N THR A 339 -3.69 -11.83 13.15
CA THR A 339 -4.65 -10.96 13.84
C THR A 339 -5.42 -10.13 12.81
N THR A 340 -6.69 -9.88 13.08
CA THR A 340 -7.56 -9.02 12.28
C THR A 340 -7.53 -7.55 12.72
N LEU A 341 -6.73 -7.18 13.71
CA LEU A 341 -6.72 -5.82 14.26
C LEU A 341 -6.40 -4.73 13.23
N THR A 342 -5.57 -5.04 12.22
CA THR A 342 -5.12 -4.03 11.24
C THR A 342 -5.58 -4.33 9.82
N THR A 343 -6.30 -5.43 9.62
CA THR A 343 -6.71 -5.90 8.29
C THR A 343 -8.07 -6.55 8.35
N THR A 344 -8.84 -6.39 7.30
CA THR A 344 -10.13 -7.06 7.12
C THR A 344 -10.10 -7.80 5.79
N LYS A 345 -10.42 -9.09 5.82
CA LYS A 345 -10.58 -9.88 4.59
C LYS A 345 -11.81 -9.42 3.84
N ILE A 346 -11.66 -9.14 2.57
CA ILE A 346 -12.72 -8.62 1.69
C ILE A 346 -12.69 -9.33 0.34
N GLY A 347 -13.71 -9.07 -0.49
CA GLY A 347 -13.80 -9.65 -1.82
C GLY A 347 -14.15 -11.14 -1.82
N SER A 348 -14.15 -11.72 -3.00
CA SER A 348 -14.61 -13.10 -3.23
C SER A 348 -13.48 -14.10 -3.50
N SER A 349 -12.31 -13.62 -3.91
CA SER A 349 -11.16 -14.50 -4.24
C SER A 349 -10.55 -15.19 -3.02
N GLY A 350 -10.71 -14.60 -1.83
CA GLY A 350 -10.07 -15.09 -0.61
C GLY A 350 -8.64 -14.60 -0.38
N TYR A 351 -8.09 -13.78 -1.29
CA TYR A 351 -6.72 -13.27 -1.27
C TYR A 351 -6.64 -11.77 -1.03
N VAL A 352 -7.77 -11.04 -0.98
CA VAL A 352 -7.79 -9.59 -0.87
C VAL A 352 -8.13 -9.15 0.54
N TYR A 353 -7.38 -8.15 1.03
CA TYR A 353 -7.59 -7.56 2.34
C TYR A 353 -7.67 -6.03 2.25
N ALA A 354 -8.52 -5.43 3.06
CA ALA A 354 -8.52 -4.01 3.33
C ALA A 354 -7.46 -3.69 4.40
N ARG A 355 -6.63 -2.67 4.14
CA ARG A 355 -5.60 -2.20 5.06
C ARG A 355 -5.25 -0.74 4.84
N ASN A 356 -5.12 0.02 5.94
CA ASN A 356 -4.65 1.39 5.86
C ASN A 356 -3.12 1.44 5.70
N LEU A 357 -2.65 1.63 4.46
CA LEU A 357 -1.25 1.92 4.15
C LEU A 357 -1.13 3.35 3.63
N LEU A 358 -0.01 4.02 3.93
CA LEU A 358 0.21 5.41 3.52
C LEU A 358 0.08 5.62 2.00
N ALA A 359 0.60 4.70 1.18
CA ALA A 359 0.48 4.77 -0.27
C ALA A 359 -0.97 4.62 -0.73
N THR A 360 -1.69 3.59 -0.26
CA THR A 360 -3.08 3.35 -0.65
C THR A 360 -4.01 4.48 -0.19
N ARG A 361 -3.70 5.13 0.94
CA ARG A 361 -4.44 6.27 1.45
C ARG A 361 -4.23 7.54 0.64
N LEU A 362 -3.00 7.85 0.25
CA LEU A 362 -2.63 9.14 -0.33
C LEU A 362 -2.83 9.24 -1.85
N TYR A 363 -2.81 8.14 -2.59
CA TYR A 363 -3.05 8.16 -4.04
C TYR A 363 -4.53 8.41 -4.32
N ARG A 364 -4.83 9.36 -5.23
CA ARG A 364 -6.20 9.83 -5.53
C ARG A 364 -6.86 9.09 -6.70
N CYS A 365 -6.47 7.89 -6.95
CA CYS A 365 -7.03 6.97 -7.94
C CYS A 365 -7.11 5.57 -7.33
N PRO A 366 -7.76 4.59 -7.97
CA PRO A 366 -7.69 3.19 -7.58
C PRO A 366 -6.25 2.70 -7.40
N VAL A 367 -6.01 1.95 -6.33
CA VAL A 367 -4.70 1.39 -5.97
C VAL A 367 -4.84 -0.08 -5.63
N VAL A 368 -4.09 -0.92 -6.31
CA VAL A 368 -3.96 -2.34 -5.96
C VAL A 368 -2.53 -2.62 -5.55
N TYR A 369 -2.36 -3.16 -4.37
CA TYR A 369 -1.07 -3.44 -3.75
C TYR A 369 -0.85 -4.96 -3.75
N CYS A 370 0.15 -5.42 -4.50
CA CYS A 370 0.41 -6.85 -4.70
C CYS A 370 1.59 -7.30 -3.83
N GLU A 371 1.37 -8.36 -3.05
CA GLU A 371 2.32 -8.98 -2.12
C GLU A 371 2.42 -10.50 -2.35
N PRO A 372 2.87 -10.97 -3.52
CA PRO A 372 3.13 -12.37 -3.74
C PRO A 372 4.53 -12.76 -3.25
N TYR A 373 4.72 -14.03 -3.00
CA TYR A 373 5.96 -14.70 -2.65
C TYR A 373 6.61 -14.18 -1.37
N VAL A 374 7.12 -15.08 -0.59
CA VAL A 374 7.95 -14.75 0.57
C VAL A 374 9.41 -14.86 0.14
N MET A 375 10.13 -13.74 0.11
CA MET A 375 11.50 -13.66 -0.41
C MET A 375 12.48 -14.61 0.29
N ASN A 376 12.29 -14.79 1.61
CA ASN A 376 13.08 -15.70 2.43
C ASN A 376 12.43 -17.09 2.61
N SER A 377 11.42 -17.44 1.81
CA SER A 377 11.04 -18.85 1.70
C SER A 377 12.08 -19.62 0.89
N LYS A 378 12.27 -20.90 1.19
CA LYS A 378 13.22 -21.76 0.44
C LYS A 378 12.91 -21.77 -1.06
N ASP A 379 11.62 -21.88 -1.44
CA ASP A 379 11.21 -21.81 -2.85
C ASP A 379 11.41 -20.41 -3.44
N GLY A 380 10.96 -19.36 -2.72
CA GLY A 380 11.10 -17.97 -3.16
C GLY A 380 12.55 -17.57 -3.38
N PHE A 381 13.41 -17.87 -2.41
CA PHE A 381 14.85 -17.60 -2.50
C PHE A 381 15.51 -18.34 -3.68
N ALA A 382 15.29 -19.66 -3.83
CA ALA A 382 15.85 -20.43 -4.92
C ALA A 382 15.43 -19.89 -6.31
N ARG A 383 14.18 -19.45 -6.44
CA ARG A 383 13.65 -18.84 -7.67
C ARG A 383 14.21 -17.43 -7.93
N ILE A 384 14.47 -16.64 -6.88
CA ILE A 384 15.14 -15.35 -6.99
C ILE A 384 16.59 -15.52 -7.46
N GLU A 385 17.33 -16.48 -6.86
CA GLU A 385 18.71 -16.83 -7.25
C GLU A 385 18.82 -17.33 -8.69
N ALA A 386 17.82 -18.10 -9.15
CA ALA A 386 17.76 -18.56 -10.54
C ALA A 386 17.66 -17.41 -11.57
N GLY A 387 17.28 -16.22 -11.13
CA GLY A 387 17.23 -15.01 -11.92
C GLY A 387 16.09 -14.97 -12.95
N ASP A 388 16.26 -14.13 -13.97
CA ASP A 388 15.34 -14.08 -15.10
C ASP A 388 15.78 -15.01 -16.22
N TYR A 389 14.84 -15.77 -16.79
CA TYR A 389 15.03 -16.68 -17.92
C TYR A 389 13.72 -16.85 -18.69
N GLU A 390 13.83 -17.28 -19.95
CA GLU A 390 12.69 -17.68 -20.78
C GLU A 390 12.39 -19.17 -20.62
N GLY A 391 11.13 -19.55 -20.86
CA GLY A 391 10.68 -20.93 -20.69
C GLY A 391 10.60 -21.34 -19.21
N THR A 392 11.02 -22.56 -18.93
CA THR A 392 11.04 -23.14 -17.58
C THR A 392 12.44 -23.67 -17.22
N LYS A 393 12.73 -23.70 -15.93
CA LYS A 393 13.90 -24.37 -15.33
C LYS A 393 13.43 -25.29 -14.23
N GLU A 394 14.15 -26.37 -14.00
CA GLU A 394 13.95 -27.20 -12.83
C GLU A 394 14.50 -26.49 -11.60
N ILE A 395 13.64 -26.24 -10.62
CA ILE A 395 13.96 -25.63 -9.33
C ILE A 395 13.21 -26.40 -8.25
N ASN A 396 13.95 -26.93 -7.27
CA ASN A 396 13.40 -27.74 -6.18
C ASN A 396 12.52 -28.91 -6.68
N GLY A 397 12.94 -29.60 -7.75
CA GLY A 397 12.25 -30.76 -8.32
C GLY A 397 10.98 -30.42 -9.14
N ALA A 398 10.74 -29.15 -9.46
CA ALA A 398 9.60 -28.73 -10.27
C ALA A 398 10.02 -27.82 -11.43
N GLN A 399 9.32 -27.94 -12.56
CA GLN A 399 9.50 -27.03 -13.70
C GLN A 399 8.86 -25.68 -13.38
N ARG A 400 9.66 -24.63 -13.25
CA ARG A 400 9.25 -23.29 -12.86
C ARG A 400 9.55 -22.25 -13.94
N LYS A 401 8.63 -21.31 -14.15
CA LYS A 401 8.93 -20.05 -14.87
C LYS A 401 9.79 -19.15 -13.98
N SER A 402 10.51 -18.20 -14.59
CA SER A 402 11.13 -17.11 -13.84
C SER A 402 10.09 -16.45 -12.93
N ILE A 403 10.40 -16.31 -11.63
CA ILE A 403 9.51 -15.67 -10.63
C ILE A 403 9.09 -14.26 -11.07
N PHE A 404 9.99 -13.52 -11.70
CA PHE A 404 9.73 -12.15 -12.19
C PHE A 404 8.75 -12.13 -13.35
N ARG A 405 8.88 -13.09 -14.28
CA ARG A 405 7.98 -13.22 -15.44
C ARG A 405 6.60 -13.72 -15.00
N GLU A 406 6.55 -14.73 -14.14
CA GLU A 406 5.30 -15.28 -13.60
C GLU A 406 4.50 -14.19 -12.86
N TYR A 407 5.16 -13.38 -12.03
CA TYR A 407 4.55 -12.23 -11.36
C TYR A 407 4.00 -11.22 -12.38
N ALA A 408 4.85 -10.75 -13.31
CA ALA A 408 4.45 -9.74 -14.29
C ALA A 408 3.32 -10.24 -15.23
N ASP A 409 3.40 -11.51 -15.67
CA ASP A 409 2.39 -12.12 -16.53
C ASP A 409 1.04 -12.23 -15.81
N SER A 410 1.03 -12.73 -14.57
CA SER A 410 -0.21 -12.94 -13.81
C SER A 410 -0.93 -11.64 -13.48
N VAL A 411 -0.21 -10.56 -13.17
CA VAL A 411 -0.82 -9.23 -13.00
C VAL A 411 -1.39 -8.70 -14.32
N ALA A 412 -0.63 -8.83 -15.42
CA ALA A 412 -1.11 -8.39 -16.74
C ALA A 412 -2.35 -9.15 -17.20
N ASP A 413 -2.39 -10.47 -16.97
CA ASP A 413 -3.54 -11.33 -17.29
C ASP A 413 -4.76 -10.94 -16.45
N GLY A 414 -4.61 -10.71 -15.14
CA GLY A 414 -5.71 -10.27 -14.29
C GLY A 414 -6.27 -8.91 -14.72
N LEU A 415 -5.42 -7.95 -15.08
CA LEU A 415 -5.87 -6.66 -15.62
C LEU A 415 -6.57 -6.83 -16.99
N ARG A 416 -6.01 -7.64 -17.87
CA ARG A 416 -6.66 -7.98 -19.15
C ARG A 416 -8.08 -8.53 -18.91
N ASP A 417 -8.22 -9.48 -18.02
CA ASP A 417 -9.48 -10.18 -17.76
C ASP A 417 -10.52 -9.23 -17.16
N TYR A 418 -10.12 -8.40 -16.18
CA TYR A 418 -10.99 -7.38 -15.61
C TYR A 418 -11.50 -6.38 -16.68
N TYR A 419 -10.56 -5.77 -17.42
CA TYR A 419 -10.93 -4.74 -18.40
C TYR A 419 -11.67 -5.30 -19.59
N SER A 420 -11.36 -6.52 -20.08
CA SER A 420 -12.12 -7.18 -21.14
C SER A 420 -13.56 -7.40 -20.69
N LYS A 421 -13.78 -8.00 -19.52
CA LYS A 421 -15.12 -8.25 -18.98
C LYS A 421 -15.91 -6.95 -18.77
N THR A 422 -15.29 -5.95 -18.14
CA THR A 422 -15.99 -4.70 -17.78
C THR A 422 -16.34 -3.84 -19.00
N ARG A 423 -15.58 -3.97 -20.09
CA ARG A 423 -15.77 -3.24 -21.35
C ARG A 423 -16.53 -4.03 -22.41
N GLY A 424 -16.94 -5.27 -22.12
CA GLY A 424 -17.71 -6.13 -23.04
C GLY A 424 -16.91 -6.58 -24.26
N LEU A 425 -15.62 -6.93 -24.11
CA LEU A 425 -14.72 -7.31 -25.18
C LEU A 425 -14.54 -8.82 -25.27
#